data_466aac5c68cabc9ea723a9ceb4138207
#
_entry.id   466aac5c68cabc9ea723a9ceb4138207
#
_cell.length_a   1.000
_cell.length_b   1.000
_cell.length_c   1.000
_cell.angle_alpha   90.00
_cell.angle_beta   90.00
_cell.angle_gamma   90.00
#
_symmetry.space_group_name_H-M   'P 1'
#
loop_
_entity.id
_entity.type
_entity.pdbx_description
1 polymer ?
#
loop_
_entity_poly.entity_id
_entity_poly.type
_entity_poly.pdbx_seq_one_letter_code
_entity_poly.pdbx_strand_id
1 'polypeptide(L)'
;MSTKVEVQYSSLMRQAVIDAFKKLHPRDEIKNLVMFVVWAGSILTTAFLFIPGQFNRFNLQICFWLWFTCIFANFAEAMAEGRGKAHADALRKMRTKTSARKLVNGQEILIASSLLKVGDVFVCEAGEIVATDGEIIEGIATVDESAITGESAPVIRESGGDRSAVTGGTRVLSDRIVVRATAEEGNSFLDRMISMIEGARRQKTPNEIALNVVLISMTALFVVVVLTLPPYAIFDENTAGQHGVVLTSLPVLLALIVCLIPTTIGGLLSAIGIAGIDRLMRRNVLATSGRAVEAAGDVDVLLLDKTGTITIGNRMATEFIPAPGFSPEQLAEAAQMASLADETPEGRSIVVLAKEKHGLRGHEVAIPPATFIPFTAQTRMSGVDVEGTAQIPARMIRKGAAESVRAWVEDQGGVVPPEVLDAVGRVARAGGTPLVVAENKKIVGVVLLKDIVKGGIKERFVQLRQMGVKTVMITGDNPLTAAAIAAEAGVDDFIAQAKPEDKLARIRQEQEGGKLIAMIGDGTNDAPALAQADVGVAM
;
A
#
# COMPACT_ATOMS: atom_id res chain seq x y z
N MET A 1 -20.71 -1.38 18.80
CA MET A 1 -19.83 -0.55 17.96
C MET A 1 -20.00 0.97 18.13
N SER A 2 -21.13 1.51 18.60
CA SER A 2 -21.37 2.98 18.70
C SER A 2 -20.61 3.68 19.82
N THR A 3 -20.47 3.06 20.98
CA THR A 3 -19.90 3.70 22.20
C THR A 3 -18.41 4.00 22.15
N LYS A 4 -17.60 3.20 21.44
CA LYS A 4 -16.14 3.46 21.31
C LYS A 4 -15.82 4.62 20.35
N VAL A 5 -16.65 4.87 19.35
CA VAL A 5 -16.49 5.96 18.38
C VAL A 5 -16.85 7.30 19.02
N GLU A 6 -17.91 7.37 19.83
CA GLU A 6 -18.33 8.63 20.48
C GLU A 6 -17.33 9.15 21.51
N VAL A 7 -16.72 8.27 22.31
CA VAL A 7 -15.69 8.66 23.29
C VAL A 7 -14.45 9.26 22.62
N GLN A 8 -14.09 8.77 21.45
CA GLN A 8 -12.94 9.26 20.68
C GLN A 8 -13.20 10.65 20.07
N TYR A 9 -14.41 10.93 19.59
CA TYR A 9 -14.78 12.24 19.05
C TYR A 9 -14.79 13.34 20.11
N SER A 10 -15.30 13.08 21.29
CA SER A 10 -15.36 14.08 22.38
C SER A 10 -13.96 14.49 22.88
N SER A 11 -13.03 13.55 22.98
CA SER A 11 -11.64 13.84 23.35
C SER A 11 -10.91 14.64 22.28
N LEU A 12 -11.14 14.34 21.00
CA LEU A 12 -10.62 15.07 19.84
C LEU A 12 -11.12 16.52 19.80
N MET A 13 -12.41 16.73 19.98
CA MET A 13 -12.99 18.07 20.05
C MET A 13 -12.41 18.90 21.19
N ARG A 14 -12.30 18.32 22.37
CA ARG A 14 -11.71 19.01 23.54
C ARG A 14 -10.25 19.41 23.27
N GLN A 15 -9.46 18.52 22.69
CA GLN A 15 -8.08 18.81 22.35
C GLN A 15 -7.98 19.89 21.27
N ALA A 16 -8.83 19.83 20.24
CA ALA A 16 -8.85 20.82 19.17
C ALA A 16 -9.19 22.22 19.67
N VAL A 17 -10.09 22.35 20.66
CA VAL A 17 -10.39 23.64 21.29
C VAL A 17 -9.15 24.17 22.00
N ILE A 18 -8.44 23.35 22.77
CA ILE A 18 -7.22 23.76 23.47
C ILE A 18 -6.14 24.19 22.45
N ASP A 19 -5.97 23.42 21.40
CA ASP A 19 -4.94 23.69 20.39
C ASP A 19 -5.31 24.92 19.53
N ALA A 20 -6.60 25.22 19.31
CA ALA A 20 -7.05 26.45 18.67
C ALA A 20 -6.57 27.71 19.42
N PHE A 21 -6.64 27.68 20.75
CA PHE A 21 -6.14 28.79 21.57
C PHE A 21 -4.60 28.87 21.58
N LYS A 22 -3.89 27.73 21.57
CA LYS A 22 -2.43 27.72 21.49
C LYS A 22 -1.93 28.29 20.16
N LYS A 23 -2.64 28.01 19.07
CA LYS A 23 -2.31 28.52 17.72
C LYS A 23 -2.46 30.04 17.58
N LEU A 24 -3.13 30.73 18.49
CA LEU A 24 -3.16 32.20 18.54
C LEU A 24 -1.79 32.82 18.80
N HIS A 25 -0.73 32.03 19.01
CA HIS A 25 0.61 32.53 19.17
C HIS A 25 1.13 33.18 17.88
N PRO A 26 1.73 34.38 17.89
CA PRO A 26 2.15 35.12 16.69
C PRO A 26 3.02 34.33 15.72
N ARG A 27 3.87 33.43 16.23
CA ARG A 27 4.75 32.59 15.41
C ARG A 27 3.99 31.57 14.55
N ASP A 28 2.80 31.18 14.97
CA ASP A 28 1.99 30.22 14.23
C ASP A 28 1.08 30.95 13.24
N GLU A 29 0.49 32.05 13.63
CA GLU A 29 -0.34 32.88 12.76
C GLU A 29 0.42 33.48 11.56
N ILE A 30 1.69 33.88 11.74
CA ILE A 30 2.51 34.46 10.65
C ILE A 30 2.82 33.49 9.51
N LYS A 31 2.66 32.17 9.74
CA LYS A 31 2.82 31.15 8.70
C LYS A 31 1.71 31.19 7.66
N ASN A 32 0.55 31.75 8.03
CA ASN A 32 -0.60 31.94 7.17
C ASN A 32 -0.94 33.43 7.11
N LEU A 33 -0.50 34.11 6.03
CA LEU A 33 -0.66 35.55 5.88
C LEU A 33 -2.11 36.01 6.03
N VAL A 34 -3.08 35.23 5.51
CA VAL A 34 -4.51 35.51 5.59
C VAL A 34 -4.96 35.55 7.05
N MET A 35 -4.62 34.50 7.81
CA MET A 35 -4.99 34.42 9.23
C MET A 35 -4.26 35.45 10.06
N PHE A 36 -3.01 35.76 9.72
CA PHE A 36 -2.25 36.83 10.39
C PHE A 36 -2.92 38.19 10.27
N VAL A 37 -3.49 38.54 9.09
CA VAL A 37 -4.25 39.78 8.90
C VAL A 37 -5.49 39.83 9.79
N VAL A 38 -6.23 38.71 9.89
CA VAL A 38 -7.40 38.61 10.78
C VAL A 38 -7.01 38.75 12.24
N TRP A 39 -5.95 38.05 12.67
CA TRP A 39 -5.44 38.07 14.02
C TRP A 39 -4.93 39.49 14.41
N ALA A 40 -4.14 40.13 13.54
CA ALA A 40 -3.67 41.48 13.74
C ALA A 40 -4.84 42.48 13.81
N GLY A 41 -5.84 42.31 12.91
CA GLY A 41 -7.08 43.09 12.92
C GLY A 41 -7.88 42.92 14.22
N SER A 42 -7.94 41.70 14.75
CA SER A 42 -8.60 41.42 16.04
C SER A 42 -7.93 42.15 17.20
N ILE A 43 -6.59 42.13 17.25
CA ILE A 43 -5.82 42.87 18.27
C ILE A 43 -6.03 44.37 18.15
N LEU A 44 -5.91 44.92 16.92
CA LEU A 44 -6.08 46.37 16.69
C LEU A 44 -7.51 46.81 17.05
N THR A 45 -8.51 46.05 16.71
CA THR A 45 -9.92 46.35 17.07
C THR A 45 -10.10 46.28 18.59
N THR A 46 -9.48 45.30 19.24
CA THR A 46 -9.50 45.20 20.72
C THR A 46 -8.85 46.45 21.34
N ALA A 47 -7.66 46.84 20.87
CA ALA A 47 -6.98 48.06 21.35
C ALA A 47 -7.83 49.32 21.12
N PHE A 48 -8.54 49.39 19.99
CA PHE A 48 -9.41 50.49 19.65
C PHE A 48 -10.57 50.68 20.65
N LEU A 49 -11.08 49.62 21.26
CA LEU A 49 -12.14 49.69 22.28
C LEU A 49 -11.70 50.42 23.55
N PHE A 50 -10.42 50.49 23.83
CA PHE A 50 -9.89 51.21 25.02
C PHE A 50 -9.74 52.71 24.78
N ILE A 51 -9.96 53.21 23.57
CA ILE A 51 -9.96 54.64 23.27
C ILE A 51 -11.24 55.26 23.86
N PRO A 52 -11.17 56.39 24.59
CA PRO A 52 -12.32 57.05 25.16
C PRO A 52 -13.40 57.36 24.09
N GLY A 53 -14.64 56.96 24.35
CA GLY A 53 -15.77 57.14 23.43
C GLY A 53 -15.94 56.09 22.33
N GLN A 54 -14.98 55.16 22.19
CA GLN A 54 -15.05 54.08 21.17
C GLN A 54 -15.67 52.77 21.68
N PHE A 55 -15.88 52.64 22.97
CA PHE A 55 -16.54 51.49 23.57
C PHE A 55 -18.04 51.59 23.37
N ASN A 56 -18.53 50.98 22.28
CA ASN A 56 -19.94 50.89 21.94
C ASN A 56 -20.31 49.46 21.49
N ARG A 57 -21.61 49.18 21.45
CA ARG A 57 -22.13 47.84 21.10
C ARG A 57 -21.69 47.37 19.70
N PHE A 58 -21.59 48.29 18.76
CA PHE A 58 -21.23 47.98 17.38
C PHE A 58 -19.74 47.57 17.30
N ASN A 59 -18.82 48.37 17.84
CA ASN A 59 -17.40 48.03 17.84
C ASN A 59 -17.09 46.75 18.64
N LEU A 60 -17.82 46.55 19.75
CA LEU A 60 -17.72 45.33 20.54
C LEU A 60 -18.16 44.08 19.72
N GLN A 61 -19.23 44.19 18.95
CA GLN A 61 -19.73 43.14 18.11
C GLN A 61 -18.73 42.79 16.99
N ILE A 62 -18.13 43.79 16.35
CA ILE A 62 -17.08 43.57 15.35
C ILE A 62 -15.89 42.85 15.99
N CYS A 63 -15.42 43.30 17.11
CA CYS A 63 -14.31 42.66 17.84
C CYS A 63 -14.61 41.21 18.16
N PHE A 64 -15.80 40.92 18.66
CA PHE A 64 -16.25 39.55 18.94
C PHE A 64 -16.21 38.67 17.71
N TRP A 65 -16.75 39.11 16.56
CA TRP A 65 -16.78 38.34 15.34
C TRP A 65 -15.40 38.13 14.73
N LEU A 66 -14.49 39.09 14.82
CA LEU A 66 -13.10 38.94 14.37
C LEU A 66 -12.37 37.86 15.18
N TRP A 67 -12.47 37.89 16.50
CA TRP A 67 -11.90 36.84 17.36
C TRP A 67 -12.57 35.48 17.14
N PHE A 68 -13.88 35.46 16.95
CA PHE A 68 -14.59 34.22 16.63
C PHE A 68 -14.09 33.62 15.32
N THR A 69 -13.90 34.42 14.28
CA THR A 69 -13.37 33.98 12.98
C THR A 69 -11.97 33.38 13.13
N CYS A 70 -11.09 34.05 13.88
CA CYS A 70 -9.73 33.59 14.14
C CYS A 70 -9.71 32.25 14.90
N ILE A 71 -10.44 32.17 16.01
CA ILE A 71 -10.52 30.96 16.85
C ILE A 71 -11.17 29.80 16.07
N PHE A 72 -12.24 30.09 15.30
CA PHE A 72 -12.92 29.06 14.51
C PHE A 72 -12.03 28.48 13.41
N ALA A 73 -11.27 29.32 12.71
CA ALA A 73 -10.32 28.85 11.69
C ALA A 73 -9.23 27.96 12.30
N ASN A 74 -8.64 28.40 13.42
CA ASN A 74 -7.64 27.62 14.16
C ASN A 74 -8.23 26.31 14.71
N PHE A 75 -9.48 26.32 15.17
CA PHE A 75 -10.19 25.12 15.59
C PHE A 75 -10.40 24.14 14.44
N ALA A 76 -10.83 24.61 13.28
CA ALA A 76 -11.03 23.76 12.09
C ALA A 76 -9.71 23.10 11.63
N GLU A 77 -8.62 23.85 11.65
CA GLU A 77 -7.28 23.34 11.37
C GLU A 77 -6.82 22.31 12.42
N ALA A 78 -6.98 22.61 13.71
CA ALA A 78 -6.62 21.72 14.80
C ALA A 78 -7.44 20.40 14.78
N MET A 79 -8.72 20.48 14.43
CA MET A 79 -9.56 19.29 14.23
C MET A 79 -9.06 18.38 13.11
N ALA A 80 -8.62 18.98 12.01
CA ALA A 80 -8.07 18.23 10.88
C ALA A 80 -6.74 17.56 11.25
N GLU A 81 -5.83 18.28 11.89
CA GLU A 81 -4.55 17.73 12.39
C GLU A 81 -4.75 16.68 13.48
N GLY A 82 -5.71 16.89 14.37
CA GLY A 82 -6.02 15.98 15.46
C GLY A 82 -6.49 14.60 15.01
N ARG A 83 -7.19 14.51 13.87
CA ARG A 83 -7.59 13.23 13.26
C ARG A 83 -6.38 12.41 12.83
N GLY A 84 -5.40 13.04 12.18
CA GLY A 84 -4.16 12.38 11.79
C GLY A 84 -3.36 11.88 13.01
N LYS A 85 -3.21 12.72 14.05
CA LYS A 85 -2.52 12.35 15.30
C LYS A 85 -3.22 11.21 16.05
N ALA A 86 -4.54 11.20 16.10
CA ALA A 86 -5.29 10.14 16.77
C ALA A 86 -5.07 8.76 16.11
N HIS A 87 -4.87 8.73 14.80
CA HIS A 87 -4.53 7.51 14.07
C HIS A 87 -3.10 7.04 14.41
N ALA A 88 -2.13 7.95 14.43
CA ALA A 88 -0.77 7.65 14.85
C ALA A 88 -0.70 7.16 16.31
N ASP A 89 -1.46 7.76 17.22
CA ASP A 89 -1.54 7.34 18.63
C ASP A 89 -2.20 5.96 18.78
N ALA A 90 -3.18 5.64 17.94
CA ALA A 90 -3.78 4.30 17.92
C ALA A 90 -2.75 3.25 17.50
N LEU A 91 -1.98 3.51 16.44
CA LEU A 91 -0.89 2.65 15.98
C LEU A 91 0.23 2.51 17.05
N ARG A 92 0.59 3.61 17.72
CA ARG A 92 1.57 3.57 18.83
C ARG A 92 1.08 2.71 20.00
N LYS A 93 -0.20 2.78 20.37
CA LYS A 93 -0.75 1.95 21.44
C LYS A 93 -0.71 0.46 21.12
N MET A 94 -0.75 0.09 19.86
CA MET A 94 -0.60 -1.29 19.43
C MET A 94 0.84 -1.80 19.58
N ARG A 95 1.82 -0.91 19.40
CA ARG A 95 3.25 -1.20 19.55
C ARG A 95 3.68 -1.38 21.01
N THR A 96 3.11 -0.63 21.94
CA THR A 96 3.59 -0.54 23.34
C THR A 96 3.19 -1.77 24.14
N LYS A 97 4.18 -2.64 24.46
CA LYS A 97 4.17 -3.76 25.42
C LYS A 97 4.07 -5.18 24.84
N THR A 98 4.68 -5.44 23.71
CA THR A 98 4.82 -6.82 23.24
C THR A 98 6.12 -7.42 23.80
N SER A 99 6.04 -8.60 24.40
CA SER A 99 7.19 -9.43 24.70
C SER A 99 7.42 -10.40 23.54
N ALA A 100 8.68 -10.72 23.27
CA ALA A 100 9.06 -11.68 22.24
C ALA A 100 9.73 -12.90 22.87
N ARG A 101 9.41 -14.07 22.40
CA ARG A 101 10.12 -15.32 22.76
C ARG A 101 11.26 -15.54 21.77
N LYS A 102 12.43 -14.94 22.09
CA LYS A 102 13.64 -15.09 21.27
C LYS A 102 14.21 -16.49 21.41
N LEU A 103 14.54 -17.12 20.28
CA LEU A 103 15.16 -18.43 20.22
C LEU A 103 16.69 -18.29 20.25
N VAL A 104 17.34 -18.74 21.31
CA VAL A 104 18.79 -18.73 21.46
C VAL A 104 19.26 -20.15 21.76
N ASN A 105 20.07 -20.73 20.88
CA ASN A 105 20.59 -22.11 21.01
C ASN A 105 19.47 -23.15 21.28
N GLY A 106 18.29 -22.99 20.65
CA GLY A 106 17.17 -23.91 20.82
C GLY A 106 16.31 -23.67 22.09
N GLN A 107 16.66 -22.68 22.91
CA GLN A 107 15.88 -22.31 24.10
C GLN A 107 15.12 -21.00 23.85
N GLU A 108 13.86 -20.92 24.29
CA GLU A 108 13.04 -19.74 24.22
C GLU A 108 13.29 -18.84 25.43
N ILE A 109 13.71 -17.60 25.18
CA ILE A 109 13.97 -16.58 26.20
C ILE A 109 12.99 -15.44 25.99
N LEU A 110 12.21 -15.10 27.01
CA LEU A 110 11.29 -13.98 26.97
C LEU A 110 12.05 -12.67 27.12
N ILE A 111 11.96 -11.81 26.11
CA ILE A 111 12.57 -10.47 26.09
C ILE A 111 11.52 -9.42 25.69
N ALA A 112 11.80 -8.14 25.96
CA ALA A 112 10.99 -7.06 25.40
C ALA A 112 11.19 -7.01 23.87
N SER A 113 10.13 -6.78 23.11
CA SER A 113 10.21 -6.67 21.63
C SER A 113 11.20 -5.62 21.14
N SER A 114 11.40 -4.57 21.93
CA SER A 114 12.37 -3.49 21.68
C SER A 114 13.85 -3.94 21.71
N LEU A 115 14.13 -5.10 22.23
CA LEU A 115 15.49 -5.66 22.30
C LEU A 115 15.81 -6.62 21.13
N LEU A 116 14.83 -6.86 20.25
CA LEU A 116 15.06 -7.65 19.03
C LEU A 116 15.89 -6.85 18.03
N LYS A 117 16.86 -7.54 17.43
CA LYS A 117 17.71 -7.02 16.35
C LYS A 117 17.40 -7.71 15.04
N VAL A 118 17.72 -7.07 13.93
CA VAL A 118 17.64 -7.71 12.61
C VAL A 118 18.45 -9.00 12.60
N GLY A 119 17.84 -10.09 12.14
CA GLY A 119 18.41 -11.43 12.11
C GLY A 119 18.14 -12.27 13.35
N ASP A 120 17.61 -11.71 14.44
CA ASP A 120 17.17 -12.49 15.59
C ASP A 120 15.99 -13.38 15.22
N VAL A 121 15.95 -14.57 15.80
CA VAL A 121 14.85 -15.52 15.58
C VAL A 121 13.96 -15.55 16.82
N PHE A 122 12.65 -15.44 16.61
CA PHE A 122 11.65 -15.51 17.68
C PHE A 122 10.47 -16.39 17.29
N VAL A 123 9.78 -16.88 18.31
CA VAL A 123 8.61 -17.76 18.17
C VAL A 123 7.34 -16.97 18.45
N CYS A 124 6.29 -17.25 17.70
CA CYS A 124 4.98 -16.71 17.93
C CYS A 124 3.93 -17.81 17.79
N GLU A 125 3.02 -17.92 18.76
CA GLU A 125 1.95 -18.92 18.83
C GLU A 125 0.57 -18.31 18.76
N ALA A 126 -0.42 -19.17 18.60
CA ALA A 126 -1.83 -18.76 18.55
C ALA A 126 -2.22 -17.88 19.75
N GLY A 127 -2.81 -16.71 19.47
CA GLY A 127 -3.21 -15.71 20.45
C GLY A 127 -2.15 -14.64 20.74
N GLU A 128 -0.91 -14.82 20.32
CA GLU A 128 0.17 -13.87 20.53
C GLU A 128 0.23 -12.80 19.43
N ILE A 129 0.89 -11.69 19.76
CA ILE A 129 1.14 -10.60 18.83
C ILE A 129 2.55 -10.74 18.28
N VAL A 130 2.71 -10.64 16.97
CA VAL A 130 4.00 -10.62 16.29
C VAL A 130 4.83 -9.44 16.80
N ALA A 131 6.01 -9.72 17.31
CA ALA A 131 6.81 -8.76 18.07
C ALA A 131 7.43 -7.64 17.21
N THR A 132 7.85 -7.96 15.99
CA THR A 132 8.42 -7.04 14.99
C THR A 132 8.21 -7.61 13.60
N ASP A 133 8.47 -6.80 12.57
CA ASP A 133 8.44 -7.28 11.19
C ASP A 133 9.46 -8.40 10.99
N GLY A 134 9.07 -9.41 10.25
CA GLY A 134 9.94 -10.56 10.04
C GLY A 134 9.52 -11.44 8.89
N GLU A 135 10.33 -12.44 8.64
CA GLU A 135 10.12 -13.50 7.68
C GLU A 135 9.92 -14.83 8.42
N ILE A 136 8.83 -15.53 8.11
CA ILE A 136 8.60 -16.88 8.65
C ILE A 136 9.62 -17.82 8.02
N ILE A 137 10.43 -18.43 8.87
CA ILE A 137 11.44 -19.42 8.48
C ILE A 137 10.97 -20.86 8.73
N GLU A 138 9.98 -21.06 9.61
CA GLU A 138 9.40 -22.36 9.92
C GLU A 138 7.93 -22.20 10.33
N GLY A 139 7.05 -23.07 9.83
CA GLY A 139 5.65 -23.14 10.20
C GLY A 139 4.70 -22.42 9.24
N ILE A 140 3.41 -22.55 9.54
CA ILE A 140 2.29 -21.91 8.86
C ILE A 140 1.30 -21.46 9.92
N ALA A 141 0.71 -20.27 9.76
CA ALA A 141 -0.29 -19.77 10.68
C ALA A 141 -1.31 -18.88 9.98
N THR A 142 -2.49 -18.80 10.55
CA THR A 142 -3.48 -17.78 10.20
C THR A 142 -3.19 -16.54 11.04
N VAL A 143 -3.04 -15.39 10.40
CA VAL A 143 -2.69 -14.13 11.04
C VAL A 143 -3.80 -13.11 10.82
N ASP A 144 -4.22 -12.45 11.88
CA ASP A 144 -5.14 -11.31 11.84
C ASP A 144 -4.33 -10.02 11.66
N GLU A 145 -4.44 -9.46 10.48
CA GLU A 145 -3.78 -8.21 10.09
C GLU A 145 -4.74 -7.01 10.14
N SER A 146 -5.97 -7.20 10.61
CA SER A 146 -7.05 -6.19 10.62
C SER A 146 -6.65 -4.88 11.31
N ALA A 147 -5.78 -4.98 12.30
CA ALA A 147 -5.27 -3.84 13.04
C ALA A 147 -4.36 -2.93 12.19
N ILE A 148 -3.75 -3.46 11.13
CA ILE A 148 -2.84 -2.75 10.22
C ILE A 148 -3.52 -2.49 8.88
N THR A 149 -4.12 -3.52 8.28
CA THR A 149 -4.73 -3.46 6.95
C THR A 149 -6.20 -2.99 6.99
N GLY A 150 -6.85 -3.08 8.14
CA GLY A 150 -8.29 -2.82 8.29
C GLY A 150 -9.17 -3.93 7.72
N GLU A 151 -8.61 -4.97 7.13
CA GLU A 151 -9.36 -6.13 6.62
C GLU A 151 -9.67 -7.11 7.74
N SER A 152 -10.94 -7.50 7.85
CA SER A 152 -11.38 -8.43 8.91
C SER A 152 -11.12 -9.90 8.57
N ALA A 153 -10.73 -10.22 7.35
CA ALA A 153 -10.43 -11.59 6.93
C ALA A 153 -8.99 -11.95 7.32
N PRO A 154 -8.79 -13.01 8.10
CA PRO A 154 -7.44 -13.47 8.44
C PRO A 154 -6.69 -13.97 7.21
N VAL A 155 -5.38 -13.75 7.19
CA VAL A 155 -4.47 -14.14 6.10
C VAL A 155 -3.63 -15.33 6.52
N ILE A 156 -3.44 -16.30 5.61
CA ILE A 156 -2.52 -17.41 5.84
C ILE A 156 -1.10 -16.93 5.52
N ARG A 157 -0.21 -17.06 6.52
CA ARG A 157 1.22 -16.77 6.43
C ARG A 157 2.02 -18.05 6.65
N GLU A 158 3.09 -18.25 5.87
CA GLU A 158 3.80 -19.53 5.82
C GLU A 158 5.28 -19.35 5.47
N SER A 159 6.12 -20.29 5.84
CA SER A 159 7.53 -20.27 5.47
C SER A 159 7.73 -20.44 3.96
N GLY A 160 8.58 -19.62 3.37
CA GLY A 160 8.95 -19.63 1.95
C GLY A 160 7.95 -18.92 1.02
N GLY A 161 8.47 -18.22 0.04
CA GLY A 161 7.68 -17.49 -0.97
C GLY A 161 7.07 -16.18 -0.48
N ASP A 162 6.09 -15.66 -1.25
CA ASP A 162 5.51 -14.32 -1.06
C ASP A 162 4.67 -14.17 0.21
N ARG A 163 4.35 -15.28 0.90
CA ARG A 163 3.54 -15.26 2.13
C ARG A 163 4.35 -15.42 3.40
N SER A 164 5.69 -15.38 3.30
CA SER A 164 6.57 -15.53 4.45
C SER A 164 6.68 -14.26 5.30
N ALA A 165 6.33 -13.10 4.78
CA ALA A 165 6.41 -11.85 5.51
C ALA A 165 5.30 -11.72 6.56
N VAL A 166 5.66 -11.31 7.77
CA VAL A 166 4.73 -10.95 8.85
C VAL A 166 5.07 -9.57 9.38
N THR A 167 4.04 -8.81 9.74
CA THR A 167 4.20 -7.44 10.23
C THR A 167 4.03 -7.39 11.75
N GLY A 168 4.92 -6.69 12.42
CA GLY A 168 4.84 -6.47 13.86
C GLY A 168 3.53 -5.80 14.27
N GLY A 169 2.91 -6.27 15.36
CA GLY A 169 1.62 -5.80 15.82
C GLY A 169 0.41 -6.58 15.31
N THR A 170 0.57 -7.49 14.34
CA THR A 170 -0.47 -8.42 13.90
C THR A 170 -0.63 -9.57 14.91
N ARG A 171 -1.77 -10.26 14.88
CA ARG A 171 -2.07 -11.34 15.83
C ARG A 171 -2.09 -12.70 15.14
N VAL A 172 -1.35 -13.65 15.64
CA VAL A 172 -1.43 -15.05 15.22
C VAL A 172 -2.71 -15.67 15.77
N LEU A 173 -3.54 -16.25 14.91
CA LEU A 173 -4.82 -16.87 15.30
C LEU A 173 -4.73 -18.38 15.43
N SER A 174 -3.87 -19.04 14.67
CA SER A 174 -3.68 -20.49 14.70
C SER A 174 -2.20 -20.85 14.61
N ASP A 175 -1.88 -22.00 15.14
CA ASP A 175 -0.58 -22.66 15.00
C ASP A 175 0.63 -21.90 15.59
N ARG A 176 1.82 -22.35 15.27
CA ARG A 176 3.11 -21.82 15.74
C ARG A 176 3.99 -21.50 14.54
N ILE A 177 4.56 -20.31 14.55
CA ILE A 177 5.53 -19.86 13.55
C ILE A 177 6.85 -19.48 14.20
N VAL A 178 7.95 -19.72 13.48
CA VAL A 178 9.27 -19.23 13.80
C VAL A 178 9.63 -18.13 12.81
N VAL A 179 9.93 -16.96 13.35
CA VAL A 179 10.10 -15.73 12.56
C VAL A 179 11.52 -15.21 12.73
N ARG A 180 12.17 -14.86 11.64
CA ARG A 180 13.43 -14.09 11.63
C ARG A 180 13.10 -12.62 11.52
N ALA A 181 13.53 -11.81 12.48
CA ALA A 181 13.32 -10.37 12.48
C ALA A 181 14.01 -9.70 11.27
N THR A 182 13.28 -8.89 10.53
CA THR A 182 13.78 -8.11 9.39
C THR A 182 13.88 -6.62 9.72
N ALA A 183 13.26 -6.17 10.82
CA ALA A 183 13.34 -4.81 11.31
C ALA A 183 13.62 -4.78 12.81
N GLU A 184 14.32 -3.73 13.25
CA GLU A 184 14.52 -3.39 14.66
C GLU A 184 13.64 -2.24 15.08
N GLU A 185 13.61 -1.92 16.38
CA GLU A 185 12.81 -0.82 16.93
C GLU A 185 13.14 0.52 16.26
N GLY A 186 12.11 1.24 15.82
CA GLY A 186 12.23 2.51 15.09
C GLY A 186 12.20 2.37 13.56
N ASN A 187 12.42 1.17 13.03
CA ASN A 187 12.47 0.90 11.58
C ASN A 187 11.41 -0.09 11.09
N SER A 188 10.49 -0.53 11.96
CA SER A 188 9.38 -1.40 11.56
C SER A 188 8.43 -0.71 10.59
N PHE A 189 7.60 -1.47 9.89
CA PHE A 189 6.54 -0.95 9.02
C PHE A 189 5.61 0.02 9.79
N LEU A 190 5.23 -0.36 11.02
CA LEU A 190 4.45 0.50 11.91
C LEU A 190 5.19 1.80 12.27
N ASP A 191 6.49 1.73 12.55
CA ASP A 191 7.30 2.92 12.84
C ASP A 191 7.37 3.86 11.65
N ARG A 192 7.54 3.30 10.45
CA ARG A 192 7.50 4.08 9.21
C ARG A 192 6.13 4.71 8.96
N MET A 193 5.05 3.97 9.19
CA MET A 193 3.69 4.52 9.13
C MET A 193 3.49 5.66 10.10
N ILE A 194 3.89 5.49 11.37
CA ILE A 194 3.80 6.53 12.40
C ILE A 194 4.63 7.75 11.99
N SER A 195 5.87 7.55 11.56
CA SER A 195 6.76 8.64 11.13
C SER A 195 6.24 9.38 9.90
N MET A 196 5.59 8.68 8.96
CA MET A 196 4.94 9.30 7.80
C MET A 196 3.71 10.12 8.21
N ILE A 197 2.94 9.66 9.19
CA ILE A 197 1.78 10.40 9.70
C ILE A 197 2.21 11.62 10.52
N GLU A 198 3.26 11.50 11.35
CA GLU A 198 3.72 12.56 12.26
C GLU A 198 4.78 13.47 11.66
N GLY A 199 5.69 12.92 10.87
CA GLY A 199 6.88 13.58 10.37
C GLY A 199 6.75 14.04 8.92
N ALA A 200 5.63 13.78 8.26
CA ALA A 200 5.39 14.30 6.93
C ALA A 200 5.54 15.83 6.99
N ARG A 201 6.73 16.32 6.66
CA ARG A 201 6.88 17.70 6.17
C ARG A 201 5.97 17.73 4.95
N ARG A 202 4.72 18.08 5.21
CA ARG A 202 3.67 18.14 4.23
C ARG A 202 4.15 19.01 3.08
N GLN A 203 4.59 18.38 2.01
CA GLN A 203 4.83 19.09 0.77
C GLN A 203 3.48 19.61 0.29
N LYS A 204 3.41 20.93 0.11
CA LYS A 204 2.21 21.57 -0.44
C LYS A 204 1.96 21.02 -1.84
N THR A 205 0.71 20.74 -2.15
CA THR A 205 0.33 20.31 -3.49
C THR A 205 0.46 21.48 -4.49
N PRO A 206 0.59 21.22 -5.81
CA PRO A 206 0.60 22.29 -6.82
C PRO A 206 -0.62 23.21 -6.71
N ASN A 207 -1.81 22.65 -6.48
CA ASN A 207 -3.04 23.43 -6.29
C ASN A 207 -3.02 24.21 -4.98
N GLU A 208 -2.47 23.67 -3.89
CA GLU A 208 -2.25 24.41 -2.65
C GLU A 208 -1.31 25.60 -2.86
N ILE A 209 -0.25 25.43 -3.65
CA ILE A 209 0.70 26.51 -3.97
C ILE A 209 -0.01 27.58 -4.82
N ALA A 210 -0.69 27.18 -5.89
CA ALA A 210 -1.43 28.11 -6.77
C ALA A 210 -2.48 28.89 -5.98
N LEU A 211 -3.29 28.20 -5.16
CA LEU A 211 -4.33 28.82 -4.34
C LEU A 211 -3.72 29.77 -3.28
N ASN A 212 -2.59 29.42 -2.70
CA ASN A 212 -1.88 30.28 -1.76
C ASN A 212 -1.38 31.58 -2.43
N VAL A 213 -0.88 31.50 -3.67
CA VAL A 213 -0.47 32.67 -4.45
C VAL A 213 -1.68 33.57 -4.73
N VAL A 214 -2.80 32.99 -5.13
CA VAL A 214 -4.07 33.76 -5.35
C VAL A 214 -4.50 34.43 -4.06
N LEU A 215 -4.52 33.69 -2.94
CA LEU A 215 -4.92 34.25 -1.64
C LEU A 215 -4.02 35.40 -1.17
N ILE A 216 -2.69 35.25 -1.33
CA ILE A 216 -1.73 36.33 -0.99
C ILE A 216 -1.96 37.54 -1.89
N SER A 217 -2.13 37.33 -3.21
CA SER A 217 -2.34 38.42 -4.16
C SER A 217 -3.65 39.17 -3.90
N MET A 218 -4.75 38.45 -3.63
CA MET A 218 -6.03 39.05 -3.27
C MET A 218 -5.95 39.79 -1.93
N THR A 219 -5.29 39.20 -0.94
CA THR A 219 -5.09 39.86 0.36
C THR A 219 -4.33 41.16 0.21
N ALA A 220 -3.24 41.17 -0.55
CA ALA A 220 -2.47 42.39 -0.81
C ALA A 220 -3.29 43.46 -1.53
N LEU A 221 -4.05 43.04 -2.57
CA LEU A 221 -4.93 43.94 -3.30
C LEU A 221 -5.99 44.58 -2.39
N PHE A 222 -6.69 43.76 -1.59
CA PHE A 222 -7.75 44.26 -0.71
C PHE A 222 -7.21 45.13 0.44
N VAL A 223 -6.02 44.83 0.97
CA VAL A 223 -5.35 45.71 1.93
C VAL A 223 -5.09 47.07 1.30
N VAL A 224 -4.54 47.13 0.08
CA VAL A 224 -4.31 48.41 -0.63
C VAL A 224 -5.62 49.15 -0.85
N VAL A 225 -6.64 48.45 -1.35
CA VAL A 225 -7.98 49.05 -1.59
C VAL A 225 -8.54 49.66 -0.31
N VAL A 226 -8.56 48.89 0.79
CA VAL A 226 -9.11 49.37 2.07
C VAL A 226 -8.27 50.50 2.67
N LEU A 227 -6.94 50.51 2.50
CA LEU A 227 -6.10 51.61 2.94
C LEU A 227 -6.33 52.93 2.17
N THR A 228 -6.82 52.85 0.94
CA THR A 228 -7.16 54.03 0.11
C THR A 228 -8.60 54.54 0.35
N LEU A 229 -9.44 53.78 1.05
CA LEU A 229 -10.82 54.18 1.33
C LEU A 229 -10.97 55.39 2.28
N PRO A 230 -10.19 55.53 3.39
CA PRO A 230 -10.38 56.60 4.35
C PRO A 230 -10.36 58.00 3.76
N PRO A 231 -9.43 58.38 2.85
CA PRO A 231 -9.47 59.71 2.21
C PRO A 231 -10.74 59.97 1.43
N TYR A 232 -11.26 58.96 0.73
CA TYR A 232 -12.52 59.10 -0.03
C TYR A 232 -13.72 59.18 0.90
N ALA A 233 -13.78 58.38 1.95
CA ALA A 233 -14.85 58.39 2.94
C ALA A 233 -14.92 59.74 3.65
N ILE A 234 -13.76 60.29 4.10
CA ILE A 234 -13.68 61.60 4.71
C ILE A 234 -14.14 62.74 3.76
N PHE A 235 -13.75 62.63 2.48
CA PHE A 235 -14.16 63.59 1.49
C PHE A 235 -15.70 63.54 1.27
N ASP A 236 -16.27 62.38 1.15
CA ASP A 236 -17.72 62.18 0.96
C ASP A 236 -18.52 62.61 2.18
N GLU A 237 -18.11 62.26 3.38
CA GLU A 237 -18.70 62.69 4.67
C GLU A 237 -18.72 64.22 4.80
N ASN A 238 -17.61 64.87 4.45
CA ASN A 238 -17.53 66.33 4.47
C ASN A 238 -18.42 66.99 3.41
N THR A 239 -18.51 66.42 2.23
CA THR A 239 -19.35 66.92 1.13
C THR A 239 -20.83 66.74 1.44
N ALA A 240 -21.22 65.67 2.12
CA ALA A 240 -22.56 65.42 2.60
C ALA A 240 -23.01 66.29 3.76
N GLY A 241 -22.15 67.20 4.25
CA GLY A 241 -22.47 68.12 5.35
C GLY A 241 -22.41 67.49 6.74
N GLN A 242 -21.83 66.31 6.86
CA GLN A 242 -21.67 65.57 8.11
C GLN A 242 -20.29 65.90 8.78
N HIS A 243 -19.99 67.19 8.90
CA HIS A 243 -18.70 67.61 9.46
C HIS A 243 -18.47 67.07 10.85
N GLY A 244 -17.36 66.35 11.05
CA GLY A 244 -16.94 65.81 12.34
C GLY A 244 -17.54 64.47 12.74
N VAL A 245 -18.31 63.80 11.89
CA VAL A 245 -18.81 62.44 12.10
C VAL A 245 -17.98 61.47 11.24
N VAL A 246 -17.15 60.68 11.90
CA VAL A 246 -16.37 59.61 11.23
C VAL A 246 -17.24 58.37 11.18
N LEU A 247 -17.96 58.14 10.09
CA LEU A 247 -18.78 56.94 9.85
C LEU A 247 -17.89 55.73 9.56
N THR A 248 -16.75 55.93 8.89
CA THR A 248 -15.81 54.90 8.50
C THR A 248 -14.70 54.72 9.55
N SER A 249 -15.05 54.08 10.66
CA SER A 249 -14.11 53.85 11.75
C SER A 249 -13.12 52.72 11.43
N LEU A 250 -11.96 52.69 12.17
CA LEU A 250 -10.95 51.64 12.04
C LEU A 250 -11.54 50.21 12.17
N PRO A 251 -12.40 49.88 13.14
CA PRO A 251 -13.07 48.56 13.19
C PRO A 251 -13.85 48.19 11.94
N VAL A 252 -14.53 49.16 11.31
CA VAL A 252 -15.28 48.95 10.07
C VAL A 252 -14.32 48.59 8.93
N LEU A 253 -13.22 49.30 8.78
CA LEU A 253 -12.20 49.03 7.77
C LEU A 253 -11.54 47.64 7.97
N LEU A 254 -11.25 47.28 9.20
CA LEU A 254 -10.71 45.96 9.54
C LEU A 254 -11.74 44.84 9.25
N ALA A 255 -12.99 45.06 9.62
CA ALA A 255 -14.08 44.13 9.27
C ALA A 255 -14.25 43.99 7.74
N LEU A 256 -14.11 45.08 7.00
CA LEU A 256 -14.17 45.06 5.53
C LEU A 256 -13.01 44.26 4.93
N ILE A 257 -11.77 44.42 5.41
CA ILE A 257 -10.63 43.60 4.98
C ILE A 257 -10.94 42.11 5.18
N VAL A 258 -11.37 41.72 6.37
CA VAL A 258 -11.67 40.33 6.72
C VAL A 258 -12.83 39.77 5.90
N CYS A 259 -13.82 40.62 5.58
CA CYS A 259 -14.95 40.24 4.71
C CYS A 259 -14.53 40.01 3.24
N LEU A 260 -13.59 40.79 2.74
CA LEU A 260 -13.08 40.69 1.36
C LEU A 260 -12.11 39.52 1.18
N ILE A 261 -11.30 39.22 2.19
CA ILE A 261 -10.32 38.14 2.15
C ILE A 261 -11.05 36.80 2.34
N PRO A 262 -10.84 35.78 1.47
CA PRO A 262 -11.45 34.47 1.62
C PRO A 262 -10.79 33.66 2.73
N THR A 263 -10.97 34.04 3.97
CA THR A 263 -10.33 33.50 5.18
C THR A 263 -10.62 32.01 5.38
N THR A 264 -11.82 31.54 5.01
CA THR A 264 -12.23 30.15 5.12
C THR A 264 -11.39 29.21 4.23
N ILE A 265 -11.01 29.65 3.02
CA ILE A 265 -10.15 28.89 2.12
C ILE A 265 -8.75 28.74 2.74
N GLY A 266 -8.18 29.86 3.25
CA GLY A 266 -6.86 29.84 3.89
C GLY A 266 -6.78 28.90 5.09
N GLY A 267 -7.82 28.84 5.92
CA GLY A 267 -7.88 27.96 7.10
C GLY A 267 -8.17 26.49 6.76
N LEU A 268 -8.97 26.20 5.74
CA LEU A 268 -9.41 24.84 5.42
C LEU A 268 -8.53 24.11 4.40
N LEU A 269 -7.66 24.82 3.69
CA LEU A 269 -6.82 24.23 2.65
C LEU A 269 -5.99 23.06 3.17
N SER A 270 -5.42 23.21 4.35
CA SER A 270 -4.67 22.17 5.05
C SER A 270 -5.54 20.96 5.42
N ALA A 271 -6.79 21.20 5.82
CA ALA A 271 -7.72 20.17 6.23
C ALA A 271 -8.12 19.24 5.08
N ILE A 272 -8.25 19.77 3.86
CA ILE A 272 -8.65 19.00 2.66
C ILE A 272 -7.60 17.94 2.32
N GLY A 273 -6.31 18.30 2.32
CA GLY A 273 -5.23 17.36 2.05
C GLY A 273 -5.16 16.22 3.09
N ILE A 274 -5.33 16.54 4.38
CA ILE A 274 -5.36 15.55 5.46
C ILE A 274 -6.56 14.60 5.30
N ALA A 275 -7.74 15.13 4.95
CA ALA A 275 -8.92 14.31 4.71
C ALA A 275 -8.75 13.36 3.51
N GLY A 276 -8.03 13.78 2.47
CA GLY A 276 -7.67 12.94 1.33
C GLY A 276 -6.80 11.75 1.74
N ILE A 277 -5.76 12.00 2.51
CA ILE A 277 -4.86 10.95 3.06
C ILE A 277 -5.66 9.97 3.95
N ASP A 278 -6.52 10.46 4.86
CA ASP A 278 -7.35 9.61 5.73
C ASP A 278 -8.28 8.67 4.93
N ARG A 279 -8.85 9.15 3.82
CA ARG A 279 -9.68 8.32 2.94
C ARG A 279 -8.89 7.18 2.28
N LEU A 280 -7.67 7.44 1.84
CA LEU A 280 -6.80 6.42 1.24
C LEU A 280 -6.36 5.40 2.29
N MET A 281 -5.99 5.84 3.49
CA MET A 281 -5.63 4.92 4.58
C MET A 281 -6.77 3.97 4.94
N ARG A 282 -8.03 4.43 4.93
CA ARG A 282 -9.21 3.55 5.12
C ARG A 282 -9.43 2.54 3.99
N ARG A 283 -8.72 2.68 2.89
CA ARG A 283 -8.71 1.75 1.75
C ARG A 283 -7.39 0.98 1.64
N ASN A 284 -6.62 0.92 2.73
CA ASN A 284 -5.32 0.24 2.81
C ASN A 284 -4.27 0.81 1.85
N VAL A 285 -4.41 2.10 1.49
CA VAL A 285 -3.45 2.82 0.66
C VAL A 285 -2.72 3.84 1.53
N LEU A 286 -1.42 3.64 1.73
CA LEU A 286 -0.57 4.55 2.47
C LEU A 286 -0.05 5.65 1.55
N ALA A 287 -0.59 6.86 1.69
CA ALA A 287 -0.12 8.01 0.94
C ALA A 287 1.01 8.72 1.69
N THR A 288 2.16 8.88 1.04
CA THR A 288 3.34 9.54 1.61
C THR A 288 3.25 11.06 1.58
N SER A 289 2.38 11.63 0.74
CA SER A 289 2.18 13.08 0.65
C SER A 289 0.80 13.43 0.08
N GLY A 290 0.27 14.61 0.42
CA GLY A 290 -0.95 15.16 -0.19
C GLY A 290 -0.79 15.39 -1.70
N ARG A 291 0.43 15.69 -2.15
CA ARG A 291 0.75 15.85 -3.57
C ARG A 291 0.54 14.55 -4.35
N ALA A 292 0.96 13.41 -3.81
CA ALA A 292 0.74 12.11 -4.45
C ALA A 292 -0.75 11.78 -4.56
N VAL A 293 -1.54 12.15 -3.54
CA VAL A 293 -3.01 11.98 -3.55
C VAL A 293 -3.67 12.81 -4.64
N GLU A 294 -3.24 14.07 -4.78
CA GLU A 294 -3.76 14.98 -5.80
C GLU A 294 -3.38 14.51 -7.21
N ALA A 295 -2.09 14.21 -7.42
CA ALA A 295 -1.60 13.71 -8.70
C ALA A 295 -2.27 12.39 -9.11
N ALA A 296 -2.60 11.51 -8.15
CA ALA A 296 -3.30 10.26 -8.43
C ALA A 296 -4.72 10.46 -8.99
N GLY A 297 -5.35 11.60 -8.70
CA GLY A 297 -6.65 11.97 -9.27
C GLY A 297 -6.60 12.41 -10.73
N ASP A 298 -5.43 12.86 -11.19
CA ASP A 298 -5.23 13.46 -12.51
C ASP A 298 -4.36 12.58 -13.44
N VAL A 299 -4.18 11.30 -13.09
CA VAL A 299 -3.36 10.35 -13.87
C VAL A 299 -3.99 10.07 -15.23
N ASP A 300 -3.21 10.25 -16.29
CA ASP A 300 -3.60 9.93 -17.68
C ASP A 300 -3.23 8.49 -18.06
N VAL A 301 -2.07 8.00 -17.59
CA VAL A 301 -1.55 6.67 -17.94
C VAL A 301 -1.10 5.93 -16.69
N LEU A 302 -1.63 4.73 -16.53
CA LEU A 302 -1.25 3.80 -15.47
C LEU A 302 -0.37 2.70 -16.06
N LEU A 303 0.90 2.71 -15.70
CA LEU A 303 1.85 1.64 -16.02
C LEU A 303 1.81 0.59 -14.92
N LEU A 304 1.68 -0.67 -15.28
CA LEU A 304 1.55 -1.78 -14.35
C LEU A 304 2.64 -2.82 -14.63
N ASP A 305 3.41 -3.16 -13.61
CA ASP A 305 4.21 -4.38 -13.70
C ASP A 305 3.28 -5.60 -13.81
N LYS A 306 3.73 -6.65 -14.47
CA LYS A 306 2.94 -7.88 -14.61
C LYS A 306 2.91 -8.64 -13.28
N THR A 307 4.09 -8.99 -12.78
CA THR A 307 4.29 -9.95 -11.70
C THR A 307 3.89 -9.35 -10.34
N GLY A 308 3.07 -10.07 -9.57
CA GLY A 308 2.58 -9.58 -8.29
C GLY A 308 1.54 -8.45 -8.38
N THR A 309 1.45 -7.72 -9.50
CA THR A 309 0.50 -6.62 -9.72
C THR A 309 -0.72 -7.06 -10.51
N ILE A 310 -0.57 -7.42 -11.78
CA ILE A 310 -1.66 -7.94 -12.63
C ILE A 310 -1.90 -9.41 -12.34
N THR A 311 -0.83 -10.17 -12.13
CA THR A 311 -0.87 -11.58 -11.79
C THR A 311 -0.62 -11.81 -10.31
N ILE A 312 -0.88 -13.02 -9.83
CA ILE A 312 -0.65 -13.41 -8.43
C ILE A 312 0.85 -13.40 -8.09
N GLY A 313 1.72 -13.51 -9.11
CA GLY A 313 3.18 -13.57 -8.94
C GLY A 313 3.71 -14.98 -8.74
N ASN A 314 2.85 -15.93 -8.41
CA ASN A 314 3.18 -17.35 -8.26
C ASN A 314 2.71 -18.14 -9.47
N ARG A 315 3.58 -19.02 -9.97
CA ARG A 315 3.23 -19.94 -11.05
C ARG A 315 2.37 -21.06 -10.49
N MET A 316 1.13 -21.17 -10.98
CA MET A 316 0.18 -22.18 -10.55
C MET A 316 0.03 -23.28 -11.61
N ALA A 317 -0.10 -24.52 -11.15
CA ALA A 317 -0.40 -25.63 -12.05
C ALA A 317 -1.82 -25.47 -12.63
N THR A 318 -1.92 -25.57 -13.96
CA THR A 318 -3.19 -25.37 -14.67
C THR A 318 -3.61 -26.58 -15.48
N GLU A 319 -2.67 -27.41 -15.92
CA GLU A 319 -2.93 -28.54 -16.78
C GLU A 319 -1.92 -29.68 -16.59
N PHE A 320 -2.41 -30.91 -16.71
CA PHE A 320 -1.61 -32.13 -16.80
C PHE A 320 -1.59 -32.64 -18.24
N ILE A 321 -0.42 -32.67 -18.87
CA ILE A 321 -0.21 -33.14 -20.26
C ILE A 321 0.49 -34.51 -20.19
N PRO A 322 -0.23 -35.62 -20.32
CA PRO A 322 0.37 -36.95 -20.20
C PRO A 322 1.29 -37.27 -21.35
N ALA A 323 2.33 -38.06 -21.11
CA ALA A 323 3.17 -38.66 -22.12
C ALA A 323 2.44 -39.84 -22.82
N PRO A 324 2.84 -40.23 -24.05
CA PRO A 324 2.27 -41.38 -24.70
C PRO A 324 2.30 -42.65 -23.84
N GLY A 325 1.15 -43.29 -23.69
CA GLY A 325 0.98 -44.50 -22.89
C GLY A 325 0.64 -44.28 -21.41
N PHE A 326 0.46 -43.03 -20.99
CA PHE A 326 0.00 -42.67 -19.65
C PHE A 326 -1.33 -41.93 -19.70
N SER A 327 -2.13 -42.06 -18.65
CA SER A 327 -3.36 -41.29 -18.50
C SER A 327 -3.12 -39.99 -17.74
N PRO A 328 -4.01 -38.98 -17.88
CA PRO A 328 -3.95 -37.76 -17.08
C PRO A 328 -3.99 -38.02 -15.57
N GLU A 329 -4.74 -39.04 -15.14
CA GLU A 329 -4.85 -39.44 -13.72
C GLU A 329 -3.52 -40.00 -13.18
N GLN A 330 -2.82 -40.82 -13.98
CA GLN A 330 -1.52 -41.37 -13.62
C GLN A 330 -0.47 -40.25 -13.47
N LEU A 331 -0.49 -39.26 -14.38
CA LEU A 331 0.38 -38.11 -14.30
C LEU A 331 0.04 -37.27 -13.06
N ALA A 332 -1.24 -37.02 -12.80
CA ALA A 332 -1.69 -36.22 -11.65
C ALA A 332 -1.31 -36.90 -10.33
N GLU A 333 -1.44 -38.24 -10.23
CA GLU A 333 -1.03 -39.01 -9.05
C GLU A 333 0.48 -38.92 -8.83
N ALA A 334 1.29 -39.17 -9.86
CA ALA A 334 2.75 -39.09 -9.74
C ALA A 334 3.21 -37.67 -9.40
N ALA A 335 2.63 -36.65 -10.04
CA ALA A 335 2.92 -35.24 -9.77
C ALA A 335 2.52 -34.84 -8.33
N GLN A 336 1.36 -35.30 -7.85
CA GLN A 336 0.90 -35.06 -6.49
C GLN A 336 1.87 -35.69 -5.47
N MET A 337 2.21 -36.97 -5.63
CA MET A 337 3.13 -37.67 -4.74
C MET A 337 4.49 -36.96 -4.67
N ALA A 338 5.05 -36.54 -5.80
CA ALA A 338 6.32 -35.78 -5.85
C ALA A 338 6.21 -34.39 -5.26
N SER A 339 4.99 -33.91 -4.97
CA SER A 339 4.73 -32.56 -4.46
C SER A 339 4.28 -32.52 -2.99
N LEU A 340 4.04 -33.66 -2.34
CA LEU A 340 3.51 -33.71 -0.98
C LEU A 340 4.44 -33.06 0.06
N ALA A 341 5.74 -33.13 -0.13
CA ALA A 341 6.72 -32.49 0.73
C ALA A 341 7.33 -31.22 0.11
N ASP A 342 6.77 -30.76 -1.02
CA ASP A 342 7.22 -29.55 -1.68
C ASP A 342 6.37 -28.36 -1.19
N GLU A 343 6.93 -27.58 -0.27
CA GLU A 343 6.27 -26.42 0.35
C GLU A 343 6.23 -25.18 -0.56
N THR A 344 6.79 -25.27 -1.77
CA THR A 344 6.73 -24.16 -2.73
C THR A 344 5.29 -23.93 -3.20
N PRO A 345 4.93 -22.69 -3.56
CA PRO A 345 3.61 -22.39 -4.15
C PRO A 345 3.28 -23.26 -5.37
N GLU A 346 4.28 -23.54 -6.20
CA GLU A 346 4.19 -24.43 -7.36
C GLU A 346 3.85 -25.87 -6.92
N GLY A 347 4.55 -26.42 -5.94
CA GLY A 347 4.27 -27.76 -5.42
C GLY A 347 2.87 -27.90 -4.86
N ARG A 348 2.44 -26.94 -4.07
CA ARG A 348 1.07 -26.91 -3.51
C ARG A 348 0.02 -26.80 -4.60
N SER A 349 0.26 -25.97 -5.61
CA SER A 349 -0.69 -25.81 -6.73
C SER A 349 -0.91 -27.11 -7.50
N ILE A 350 0.14 -27.93 -7.64
CA ILE A 350 0.02 -29.26 -8.26
C ILE A 350 -0.88 -30.18 -7.43
N VAL A 351 -0.72 -30.18 -6.11
CA VAL A 351 -1.56 -30.97 -5.21
C VAL A 351 -3.01 -30.53 -5.28
N VAL A 352 -3.26 -29.21 -5.30
CA VAL A 352 -4.62 -28.64 -5.43
C VAL A 352 -5.23 -29.04 -6.76
N LEU A 353 -4.51 -28.85 -7.87
CA LEU A 353 -5.01 -29.20 -9.21
C LEU A 353 -5.34 -30.68 -9.34
N ALA A 354 -4.50 -31.58 -8.78
CA ALA A 354 -4.75 -33.00 -8.76
C ALA A 354 -6.02 -33.37 -7.99
N LYS A 355 -6.26 -32.71 -6.85
CA LYS A 355 -7.50 -32.88 -6.07
C LYS A 355 -8.74 -32.40 -6.82
N GLU A 356 -8.67 -31.23 -7.43
CA GLU A 356 -9.82 -30.61 -8.11
C GLU A 356 -10.20 -31.32 -9.40
N LYS A 357 -9.22 -31.62 -10.28
CA LYS A 357 -9.49 -32.21 -11.60
C LYS A 357 -9.67 -33.71 -11.59
N HIS A 358 -8.95 -34.41 -10.69
CA HIS A 358 -8.93 -35.89 -10.70
C HIS A 358 -9.45 -36.51 -9.39
N GLY A 359 -9.95 -35.71 -8.46
CA GLY A 359 -10.53 -36.20 -7.21
C GLY A 359 -9.54 -36.91 -6.29
N LEU A 360 -8.26 -36.74 -6.53
CA LEU A 360 -7.18 -37.36 -5.74
C LEU A 360 -7.11 -36.71 -4.34
N ARG A 361 -8.08 -37.04 -3.50
CA ARG A 361 -8.04 -36.69 -2.08
C ARG A 361 -7.00 -37.59 -1.45
N GLY A 362 -6.11 -37.00 -0.62
CA GLY A 362 -5.13 -37.81 0.10
C GLY A 362 -5.81 -38.98 0.78
N HIS A 363 -5.60 -40.15 0.21
CA HIS A 363 -6.13 -41.38 0.81
C HIS A 363 -5.36 -41.63 2.09
N GLU A 364 -6.05 -42.05 3.13
CA GLU A 364 -5.53 -42.86 4.24
C GLU A 364 -5.00 -44.23 3.72
N VAL A 365 -4.29 -44.24 2.62
CA VAL A 365 -3.51 -45.41 2.21
C VAL A 365 -2.26 -45.35 3.06
N ALA A 366 -2.02 -46.39 3.85
CA ALA A 366 -0.75 -46.59 4.50
C ALA A 366 0.34 -46.46 3.43
N ILE A 367 0.93 -45.28 3.32
CA ILE A 367 2.01 -45.01 2.36
C ILE A 367 3.15 -45.87 2.83
N PRO A 368 3.69 -46.75 1.97
CA PRO A 368 4.91 -47.51 2.32
C PRO A 368 6.00 -46.50 2.74
N PRO A 369 7.01 -46.90 3.52
CA PRO A 369 8.10 -46.02 3.87
C PRO A 369 8.58 -45.27 2.65
N ALA A 370 8.52 -43.91 2.72
CA ALA A 370 8.82 -43.04 1.61
C ALA A 370 9.88 -42.02 2.03
N THR A 371 10.87 -41.82 1.19
CA THR A 371 11.91 -40.81 1.38
C THR A 371 11.62 -39.64 0.42
N PHE A 372 11.31 -38.48 0.96
CA PHE A 372 11.09 -37.26 0.18
C PHE A 372 12.41 -36.58 -0.17
N ILE A 373 12.51 -36.14 -1.41
CA ILE A 373 13.66 -35.41 -1.94
C ILE A 373 13.25 -33.95 -2.15
N PRO A 374 13.77 -33.02 -1.32
CA PRO A 374 13.44 -31.61 -1.43
C PRO A 374 14.03 -31.01 -2.71
N PHE A 375 13.41 -29.93 -3.19
CA PHE A 375 13.91 -29.17 -4.33
C PHE A 375 15.24 -28.48 -3.93
N THR A 376 16.24 -28.57 -4.81
CA THR A 376 17.47 -27.80 -4.71
C THR A 376 17.78 -27.06 -6.00
N ALA A 377 18.40 -25.88 -5.93
CA ALA A 377 18.81 -25.11 -7.10
C ALA A 377 19.85 -25.83 -7.97
N GLN A 378 20.59 -26.75 -7.38
CA GLN A 378 21.62 -27.56 -8.08
C GLN A 378 20.99 -28.67 -8.91
N THR A 379 20.10 -29.45 -8.32
CA THR A 379 19.44 -30.55 -9.01
C THR A 379 18.26 -30.07 -9.87
N ARG A 380 17.62 -28.96 -9.51
CA ARG A 380 16.39 -28.42 -10.10
C ARG A 380 15.26 -29.46 -10.18
N MET A 381 15.25 -30.38 -9.24
CA MET A 381 14.28 -31.46 -9.11
C MET A 381 13.88 -31.65 -7.66
N SER A 382 12.65 -32.09 -7.45
CA SER A 382 12.13 -32.64 -6.19
C SER A 382 11.45 -33.98 -6.48
N GLY A 383 11.14 -34.76 -5.44
CA GLY A 383 10.48 -36.02 -5.66
C GLY A 383 10.31 -36.88 -4.42
N VAL A 384 9.97 -38.14 -4.63
CA VAL A 384 9.79 -39.13 -3.58
C VAL A 384 10.28 -40.50 -4.03
N ASP A 385 10.94 -41.20 -3.16
CA ASP A 385 11.30 -42.62 -3.30
C ASP A 385 10.44 -43.44 -2.35
N VAL A 386 9.57 -44.26 -2.93
CA VAL A 386 8.67 -45.15 -2.18
C VAL A 386 9.28 -46.55 -2.18
N GLU A 387 9.50 -47.08 -1.01
CA GLU A 387 10.04 -48.44 -0.87
C GLU A 387 9.01 -49.49 -1.32
N GLY A 388 9.50 -50.51 -2.05
CA GLY A 388 8.66 -51.59 -2.45
C GLY A 388 8.29 -52.51 -1.29
N THR A 389 7.06 -52.99 -1.29
CA THR A 389 6.57 -54.02 -0.37
C THR A 389 6.32 -55.33 -1.16
N ALA A 390 6.00 -56.41 -0.47
CA ALA A 390 5.66 -57.69 -1.15
C ALA A 390 4.48 -57.56 -2.16
N GLN A 391 3.68 -56.50 -2.06
CA GLN A 391 2.49 -56.28 -2.88
C GLN A 391 2.58 -55.01 -3.77
N ILE A 392 3.48 -54.09 -3.51
CA ILE A 392 3.62 -52.83 -4.22
C ILE A 392 5.10 -52.67 -4.65
N PRO A 393 5.34 -52.46 -5.97
CA PRO A 393 6.71 -52.25 -6.47
C PRO A 393 7.28 -50.92 -5.96
N ALA A 394 8.61 -50.86 -5.84
CA ALA A 394 9.29 -49.61 -5.53
C ALA A 394 9.06 -48.57 -6.64
N ARG A 395 8.84 -47.31 -6.25
CA ARG A 395 8.59 -46.18 -7.16
C ARG A 395 9.53 -45.04 -6.85
N MET A 396 10.29 -44.59 -7.82
CA MET A 396 11.10 -43.37 -7.73
C MET A 396 10.46 -42.30 -8.63
N ILE A 397 9.90 -41.25 -8.02
CA ILE A 397 9.21 -40.20 -8.74
C ILE A 397 10.03 -38.92 -8.64
N ARG A 398 10.25 -38.27 -9.77
CA ARG A 398 10.96 -36.97 -9.85
C ARG A 398 10.12 -36.00 -10.66
N LYS A 399 10.07 -34.75 -10.19
CA LYS A 399 9.53 -33.63 -10.95
C LYS A 399 10.52 -32.47 -10.96
N GLY A 400 10.56 -31.70 -12.03
CA GLY A 400 11.46 -30.56 -12.10
C GLY A 400 11.63 -29.99 -13.50
N ALA A 401 12.71 -29.23 -13.68
CA ALA A 401 13.07 -28.65 -14.96
C ALA A 401 13.26 -29.73 -16.02
N ALA A 402 12.76 -29.47 -17.22
CA ALA A 402 12.74 -30.45 -18.31
C ALA A 402 14.12 -31.06 -18.59
N GLU A 403 15.17 -30.25 -18.63
CA GLU A 403 16.55 -30.70 -18.86
C GLU A 403 17.08 -31.60 -17.72
N SER A 404 16.78 -31.25 -16.47
CA SER A 404 17.26 -31.99 -15.31
C SER A 404 16.57 -33.37 -15.20
N VAL A 405 15.25 -33.39 -15.37
CA VAL A 405 14.48 -34.67 -15.32
C VAL A 405 14.84 -35.56 -16.52
N ARG A 406 15.08 -34.95 -17.70
CA ARG A 406 15.55 -35.68 -18.88
C ARG A 406 16.89 -36.36 -18.59
N ALA A 407 17.89 -35.61 -18.12
CA ALA A 407 19.20 -36.15 -17.78
C ALA A 407 19.09 -37.30 -16.74
N TRP A 408 18.27 -37.12 -15.71
CA TRP A 408 18.02 -38.12 -14.69
C TRP A 408 17.43 -39.42 -15.26
N VAL A 409 16.48 -39.32 -16.22
CA VAL A 409 15.88 -40.48 -16.90
C VAL A 409 16.90 -41.18 -17.80
N GLU A 410 17.69 -40.42 -18.56
CA GLU A 410 18.75 -40.93 -19.45
C GLU A 410 19.84 -41.66 -18.66
N ASP A 411 20.26 -41.10 -17.51
CA ASP A 411 21.24 -41.74 -16.58
C ASP A 411 20.71 -43.06 -16.02
N GLN A 412 19.40 -43.23 -15.86
CA GLN A 412 18.77 -44.48 -15.47
C GLN A 412 18.60 -45.47 -16.64
N GLY A 413 19.05 -45.09 -17.85
CA GLY A 413 18.89 -45.88 -19.06
C GLY A 413 17.47 -45.84 -19.67
N GLY A 414 16.69 -44.82 -19.34
CA GLY A 414 15.40 -44.53 -19.93
C GLY A 414 15.50 -43.73 -21.24
N VAL A 415 14.39 -43.67 -21.97
CA VAL A 415 14.30 -42.90 -23.22
C VAL A 415 13.23 -41.83 -23.08
N VAL A 416 13.51 -40.63 -23.57
CA VAL A 416 12.57 -39.50 -23.57
C VAL A 416 11.78 -39.49 -24.86
N PRO A 417 10.44 -39.63 -24.84
CA PRO A 417 9.62 -39.54 -26.03
C PRO A 417 9.69 -38.15 -26.69
N PRO A 418 9.81 -38.07 -28.04
CA PRO A 418 9.82 -36.78 -28.76
C PRO A 418 8.60 -35.92 -28.49
N GLU A 419 7.44 -36.54 -28.32
CA GLU A 419 6.16 -35.88 -28.03
C GLU A 419 6.21 -35.07 -26.70
N VAL A 420 6.99 -35.52 -25.72
CA VAL A 420 7.20 -34.80 -24.47
C VAL A 420 8.03 -33.56 -24.71
N LEU A 421 9.08 -33.62 -25.53
CA LEU A 421 9.90 -32.47 -25.91
C LEU A 421 9.07 -31.44 -26.68
N ASP A 422 8.19 -31.90 -27.55
CA ASP A 422 7.26 -31.04 -28.26
C ASP A 422 6.26 -30.37 -27.30
N ALA A 423 5.75 -31.10 -26.30
CA ALA A 423 4.89 -30.55 -25.27
C ALA A 423 5.60 -29.49 -24.44
N VAL A 424 6.83 -29.78 -23.99
CA VAL A 424 7.69 -28.80 -23.29
C VAL A 424 7.88 -27.55 -24.15
N GLY A 425 8.19 -27.71 -25.45
CA GLY A 425 8.36 -26.61 -26.38
C GLY A 425 7.08 -25.79 -26.60
N ARG A 426 5.93 -26.43 -26.69
CA ARG A 426 4.61 -25.75 -26.80
C ARG A 426 4.30 -24.95 -25.57
N VAL A 427 4.46 -25.54 -24.38
CA VAL A 427 4.24 -24.88 -23.11
C VAL A 427 5.14 -23.64 -22.96
N ALA A 428 6.42 -23.79 -23.23
CA ALA A 428 7.39 -22.70 -23.13
C ALA A 428 7.07 -21.55 -24.13
N ARG A 429 6.69 -21.87 -25.36
CA ARG A 429 6.27 -20.87 -26.37
C ARG A 429 4.99 -20.14 -25.98
N ALA A 430 4.08 -20.82 -25.29
CA ALA A 430 2.84 -20.21 -24.77
C ALA A 430 3.06 -19.42 -23.46
N GLY A 431 4.32 -19.27 -23.01
CA GLY A 431 4.70 -18.51 -21.81
C GLY A 431 4.45 -19.24 -20.49
N GLY A 432 4.12 -20.50 -20.54
CA GLY A 432 4.06 -21.34 -19.36
C GLY A 432 5.44 -21.89 -18.97
N THR A 433 5.55 -22.38 -17.75
CA THR A 433 6.72 -23.13 -17.28
C THR A 433 6.39 -24.62 -17.29
N PRO A 434 7.07 -25.42 -18.12
CA PRO A 434 6.86 -26.84 -18.13
C PRO A 434 7.64 -27.50 -16.98
N LEU A 435 6.95 -28.23 -16.10
CA LEU A 435 7.56 -29.16 -15.16
C LEU A 435 7.38 -30.57 -15.68
N VAL A 436 8.47 -31.28 -15.91
CA VAL A 436 8.45 -32.68 -16.34
C VAL A 436 8.35 -33.57 -15.11
N VAL A 437 7.52 -34.59 -15.20
CA VAL A 437 7.34 -35.64 -14.18
C VAL A 437 7.79 -36.97 -14.75
N ALA A 438 8.66 -37.63 -14.01
CA ALA A 438 9.15 -38.97 -14.36
C ALA A 438 8.92 -39.96 -13.22
N GLU A 439 8.63 -41.18 -13.56
CA GLU A 439 8.55 -42.32 -12.63
C GLU A 439 9.50 -43.42 -13.10
N ASN A 440 10.42 -43.80 -12.23
CA ASN A 440 11.50 -44.72 -12.52
C ASN A 440 12.28 -44.26 -13.79
N LYS A 441 12.24 -45.05 -14.86
CA LYS A 441 12.97 -44.76 -16.10
C LYS A 441 12.11 -44.12 -17.19
N LYS A 442 10.89 -43.74 -16.87
CA LYS A 442 9.91 -43.24 -17.85
C LYS A 442 9.41 -41.86 -17.50
N ILE A 443 9.27 -41.01 -18.50
CA ILE A 443 8.55 -39.76 -18.36
C ILE A 443 7.06 -40.03 -18.40
N VAL A 444 6.37 -39.59 -17.33
CA VAL A 444 4.90 -39.73 -17.20
C VAL A 444 4.18 -38.59 -17.88
N GLY A 445 4.77 -37.38 -17.93
CA GLY A 445 4.20 -36.26 -18.63
C GLY A 445 4.77 -34.90 -18.18
N VAL A 446 4.03 -33.85 -18.53
CA VAL A 446 4.41 -32.44 -18.25
C VAL A 446 3.27 -31.78 -17.50
N VAL A 447 3.60 -31.07 -16.43
CA VAL A 447 2.69 -30.16 -15.72
C VAL A 447 2.92 -28.75 -16.24
N LEU A 448 1.85 -28.11 -16.71
CA LEU A 448 1.87 -26.72 -17.14
C LEU A 448 1.69 -25.81 -15.93
N LEU A 449 2.72 -25.06 -15.60
CA LEU A 449 2.62 -23.95 -14.66
C LEU A 449 2.43 -22.63 -15.41
N LYS A 450 1.46 -21.84 -15.00
CA LYS A 450 1.15 -20.53 -15.58
C LYS A 450 0.99 -19.48 -14.48
N ASP A 451 1.40 -18.27 -14.77
CA ASP A 451 1.10 -17.12 -13.92
C ASP A 451 -0.36 -16.73 -14.12
N ILE A 452 -1.12 -16.63 -13.04
CA ILE A 452 -2.58 -16.43 -13.08
C ILE A 452 -2.90 -14.95 -12.89
N VAL A 453 -3.73 -14.43 -13.79
CA VAL A 453 -4.29 -13.08 -13.68
C VAL A 453 -5.20 -13.00 -12.45
N LYS A 454 -5.03 -11.95 -11.63
CA LYS A 454 -5.84 -11.73 -10.43
C LYS A 454 -7.33 -11.60 -10.79
N GLY A 455 -8.19 -12.27 -10.03
CA GLY A 455 -9.64 -12.17 -10.21
C GLY A 455 -10.15 -10.73 -10.03
N GLY A 456 -11.09 -10.32 -10.87
CA GLY A 456 -11.72 -9.00 -10.82
C GLY A 456 -10.87 -7.85 -11.36
N ILE A 457 -9.65 -8.10 -11.86
CA ILE A 457 -8.78 -7.03 -12.37
C ILE A 457 -9.30 -6.44 -13.68
N LYS A 458 -9.91 -7.25 -14.51
CA LYS A 458 -10.50 -6.83 -15.80
C LYS A 458 -11.60 -5.79 -15.60
N GLU A 459 -12.46 -6.00 -14.62
CA GLU A 459 -13.51 -5.06 -14.23
C GLU A 459 -12.92 -3.75 -13.73
N ARG A 460 -11.80 -3.81 -13.00
CA ARG A 460 -11.09 -2.62 -12.52
C ARG A 460 -10.51 -1.82 -13.69
N PHE A 461 -9.92 -2.48 -14.68
CA PHE A 461 -9.41 -1.78 -15.87
C PHE A 461 -10.52 -1.15 -16.70
N VAL A 462 -11.70 -1.76 -16.78
CA VAL A 462 -12.88 -1.12 -17.38
C VAL A 462 -13.27 0.15 -16.63
N GLN A 463 -13.28 0.13 -15.30
CA GLN A 463 -13.58 1.32 -14.49
C GLN A 463 -12.54 2.44 -14.70
N LEU A 464 -11.24 2.10 -14.70
CA LEU A 464 -10.17 3.07 -14.96
C LEU A 464 -10.30 3.70 -16.35
N ARG A 465 -10.62 2.91 -17.37
CA ARG A 465 -10.87 3.41 -18.74
C ARG A 465 -12.06 4.35 -18.80
N GLN A 466 -13.13 4.08 -18.05
CA GLN A 466 -14.27 4.99 -17.93
C GLN A 466 -13.89 6.32 -17.27
N MET A 467 -12.87 6.33 -16.42
CA MET A 467 -12.30 7.54 -15.81
C MET A 467 -11.31 8.27 -16.73
N GLY A 468 -11.02 7.73 -17.93
CA GLY A 468 -10.08 8.31 -18.89
C GLY A 468 -8.63 7.85 -18.70
N VAL A 469 -8.36 6.93 -17.77
CA VAL A 469 -7.01 6.43 -17.49
C VAL A 469 -6.66 5.30 -18.46
N LYS A 470 -5.58 5.46 -19.22
CA LYS A 470 -5.03 4.41 -20.09
C LYS A 470 -4.19 3.43 -19.25
N THR A 471 -4.44 2.13 -19.40
CA THR A 471 -3.70 1.07 -18.69
C THR A 471 -2.68 0.41 -19.60
N VAL A 472 -1.41 0.33 -19.17
CA VAL A 472 -0.32 -0.27 -19.94
C VAL A 472 0.44 -1.26 -19.08
N MET A 473 0.46 -2.52 -19.49
CA MET A 473 1.26 -3.56 -18.82
C MET A 473 2.71 -3.52 -19.29
N ILE A 474 3.66 -3.61 -18.37
CA ILE A 474 5.09 -3.73 -18.69
C ILE A 474 5.62 -5.04 -18.13
N THR A 475 6.31 -5.83 -18.95
CA THR A 475 6.86 -7.12 -18.56
C THR A 475 8.14 -7.47 -19.29
N GLY A 476 9.03 -8.23 -18.64
CA GLY A 476 10.20 -8.84 -19.28
C GLY A 476 9.88 -10.09 -20.13
N ASP A 477 8.64 -10.55 -20.16
CA ASP A 477 8.23 -11.72 -20.93
C ASP A 477 8.37 -11.51 -22.43
N ASN A 478 8.35 -12.62 -23.17
CA ASN A 478 8.29 -12.57 -24.64
C ASN A 478 6.94 -11.99 -25.13
N PRO A 479 6.88 -11.44 -26.36
CA PRO A 479 5.69 -10.78 -26.88
C PRO A 479 4.42 -11.63 -26.91
N LEU A 480 4.54 -12.93 -27.15
CA LEU A 480 3.38 -13.83 -27.21
C LEU A 480 2.75 -14.03 -25.83
N THR A 481 3.57 -14.24 -24.82
CA THR A 481 3.11 -14.34 -23.42
C THR A 481 2.50 -13.03 -22.95
N ALA A 482 3.18 -11.92 -23.22
CA ALA A 482 2.70 -10.59 -22.84
C ALA A 482 1.34 -10.29 -23.49
N ALA A 483 1.17 -10.58 -24.78
CA ALA A 483 -0.09 -10.39 -25.49
C ALA A 483 -1.23 -11.25 -24.91
N ALA A 484 -0.96 -12.51 -24.56
CA ALA A 484 -1.96 -13.40 -23.97
C ALA A 484 -2.45 -12.88 -22.60
N ILE A 485 -1.52 -12.48 -21.73
CA ILE A 485 -1.84 -11.94 -20.39
C ILE A 485 -2.53 -10.59 -20.52
N ALA A 486 -2.08 -9.70 -21.41
CA ALA A 486 -2.70 -8.41 -21.67
C ALA A 486 -4.16 -8.55 -22.12
N ALA A 487 -4.44 -9.50 -23.02
CA ALA A 487 -5.80 -9.78 -23.49
C ALA A 487 -6.68 -10.38 -22.38
N GLU A 488 -6.13 -11.30 -21.56
CA GLU A 488 -6.83 -11.91 -20.44
C GLU A 488 -7.17 -10.87 -19.37
N ALA A 489 -6.21 -10.03 -19.01
CA ALA A 489 -6.37 -8.96 -18.02
C ALA A 489 -7.22 -7.79 -18.54
N GLY A 490 -7.24 -7.56 -19.85
CA GLY A 490 -8.01 -6.48 -20.49
C GLY A 490 -7.36 -5.11 -20.37
N VAL A 491 -6.02 -5.03 -20.33
CA VAL A 491 -5.28 -3.76 -20.42
C VAL A 491 -5.35 -3.16 -21.83
N ASP A 492 -5.13 -1.85 -21.95
CA ASP A 492 -5.24 -1.14 -23.24
C ASP A 492 -4.01 -1.36 -24.13
N ASP A 493 -2.83 -1.57 -23.52
CA ASP A 493 -1.57 -1.71 -24.23
C ASP A 493 -0.57 -2.54 -23.41
N PHE A 494 0.50 -3.03 -24.02
CA PHE A 494 1.56 -3.71 -23.29
C PHE A 494 2.95 -3.49 -23.93
N ILE A 495 3.97 -3.61 -23.08
CA ILE A 495 5.39 -3.58 -23.49
C ILE A 495 6.02 -4.88 -23.01
N ALA A 496 6.49 -5.68 -23.99
CA ALA A 496 7.16 -6.95 -23.75
C ALA A 496 8.68 -6.81 -23.76
N GLN A 497 9.41 -7.78 -23.22
CA GLN A 497 10.88 -7.82 -23.15
C GLN A 497 11.49 -6.56 -22.53
N ALA A 498 10.74 -5.87 -21.69
CA ALA A 498 11.18 -4.62 -21.07
C ALA A 498 12.27 -4.87 -20.03
N LYS A 499 13.35 -4.13 -20.14
CA LYS A 499 14.38 -4.00 -19.10
C LYS A 499 14.03 -2.86 -18.16
N PRO A 500 14.67 -2.75 -16.98
CA PRO A 500 14.43 -1.62 -16.07
C PRO A 500 14.62 -0.25 -16.72
N GLU A 501 15.59 -0.11 -17.63
CA GLU A 501 15.87 1.14 -18.35
C GLU A 501 14.71 1.50 -19.31
N ASP A 502 14.07 0.50 -19.93
CA ASP A 502 12.95 0.70 -20.85
C ASP A 502 11.71 1.22 -20.09
N LYS A 503 11.50 0.76 -18.86
CA LYS A 503 10.44 1.28 -17.97
C LYS A 503 10.63 2.78 -17.71
N LEU A 504 11.85 3.20 -17.38
CA LEU A 504 12.20 4.60 -17.15
C LEU A 504 12.04 5.45 -18.44
N ALA A 505 12.52 4.94 -19.58
CA ALA A 505 12.41 5.62 -20.85
C ALA A 505 10.95 5.84 -21.24
N ARG A 506 10.09 4.84 -21.02
CA ARG A 506 8.66 4.96 -21.30
C ARG A 506 7.98 6.00 -20.44
N ILE A 507 8.26 6.03 -19.13
CA ILE A 507 7.71 7.04 -18.23
C ILE A 507 8.07 8.44 -18.72
N ARG A 508 9.36 8.69 -19.02
CA ARG A 508 9.83 9.99 -19.51
C ARG A 508 9.18 10.40 -20.83
N GLN A 509 9.05 9.46 -21.75
CA GLN A 509 8.42 9.71 -23.05
C GLN A 509 6.96 10.18 -22.90
N GLU A 510 6.19 9.55 -22.03
CA GLU A 510 4.78 9.95 -21.79
C GLU A 510 4.73 11.28 -21.03
N GLN A 511 5.65 11.53 -20.08
CA GLN A 511 5.76 12.81 -19.35
C GLN A 511 6.15 13.97 -20.26
N GLU A 512 7.06 13.77 -21.23
CA GLU A 512 7.38 14.77 -22.25
C GLU A 512 6.18 15.14 -23.12
N GLY A 513 5.24 14.21 -23.29
CA GLY A 513 3.93 14.45 -23.92
C GLY A 513 2.93 15.22 -23.04
N GLY A 514 3.32 15.66 -21.84
CA GLY A 514 2.49 16.41 -20.90
C GLY A 514 1.49 15.57 -20.11
N LYS A 515 1.64 14.24 -20.10
CA LYS A 515 0.77 13.33 -19.37
C LYS A 515 1.27 13.07 -17.95
N LEU A 516 0.37 12.88 -17.02
CA LEU A 516 0.66 12.42 -15.67
C LEU A 516 0.66 10.88 -15.62
N ILE A 517 1.76 10.32 -15.13
CA ILE A 517 2.02 8.89 -15.15
C ILE A 517 2.00 8.32 -13.73
N ALA A 518 1.16 7.31 -13.52
CA ALA A 518 1.29 6.44 -12.36
C ALA A 518 2.00 5.13 -12.74
N MET A 519 2.86 4.63 -11.85
CA MET A 519 3.51 3.33 -11.96
C MET A 519 3.17 2.47 -10.74
N ILE A 520 2.73 1.24 -10.98
CA ILE A 520 2.49 0.22 -9.94
C ILE A 520 3.44 -0.95 -10.14
N GLY A 521 4.15 -1.34 -9.09
CA GLY A 521 5.08 -2.46 -9.10
C GLY A 521 5.35 -3.02 -7.70
N ASP A 522 6.16 -4.07 -7.60
CA ASP A 522 6.51 -4.74 -6.33
C ASP A 522 7.54 -3.97 -5.47
N GLY A 523 8.10 -2.91 -5.99
CA GLY A 523 9.03 -2.02 -5.30
C GLY A 523 10.51 -2.44 -5.34
N THR A 524 10.83 -3.69 -5.57
CA THR A 524 12.23 -4.17 -5.51
C THR A 524 12.99 -3.87 -6.79
N ASN A 525 12.48 -4.34 -7.93
CA ASN A 525 13.08 -4.13 -9.24
C ASN A 525 12.60 -2.83 -9.90
N ASP A 526 11.44 -2.33 -9.48
CA ASP A 526 10.76 -1.18 -10.05
C ASP A 526 11.05 0.13 -9.33
N ALA A 527 11.84 0.12 -8.24
CA ALA A 527 12.13 1.31 -7.45
C ALA A 527 12.55 2.55 -8.27
N PRO A 528 13.42 2.46 -9.29
CA PRO A 528 13.75 3.61 -10.12
C PRO A 528 12.56 4.12 -10.94
N ALA A 529 11.73 3.22 -11.48
CA ALA A 529 10.54 3.57 -12.26
C ALA A 529 9.45 4.18 -11.38
N LEU A 530 9.22 3.61 -10.18
CA LEU A 530 8.31 4.16 -9.18
C LEU A 530 8.71 5.56 -8.72
N ALA A 531 10.03 5.82 -8.58
CA ALA A 531 10.54 7.12 -8.20
C ALA A 531 10.47 8.16 -9.33
N GLN A 532 10.53 7.73 -10.60
CA GLN A 532 10.44 8.61 -11.77
C GLN A 532 9.00 9.00 -12.09
N ALA A 533 8.03 8.13 -11.84
CA ALA A 533 6.62 8.39 -12.11
C ALA A 533 6.09 9.55 -11.25
N ASP A 534 5.06 10.25 -11.72
CA ASP A 534 4.39 11.31 -10.96
C ASP A 534 3.70 10.74 -9.72
N VAL A 535 3.22 9.49 -9.83
CA VAL A 535 2.67 8.69 -8.74
C VAL A 535 3.28 7.30 -8.76
N GLY A 536 4.15 6.98 -7.82
CA GLY A 536 4.67 5.62 -7.61
C GLY A 536 3.85 4.88 -6.57
N VAL A 537 3.37 3.67 -6.89
CA VAL A 537 2.62 2.79 -5.99
C VAL A 537 3.37 1.48 -5.84
N ALA A 538 3.90 1.22 -4.65
CA ALA A 538 4.48 -0.08 -4.30
C ALA A 538 3.39 -0.99 -3.71
N MET A 539 3.34 -2.23 -4.18
CA MET A 539 2.39 -3.26 -3.76
C MET A 539 2.94 -4.06 -2.60
#